data_aacc3860965bb0ed779e87c6046d43b4
#
_entry.id   aacc3860965bb0ed779e87c6046d43b4
#
_cell.length_a   1.000
_cell.length_b   1.000
_cell.length_c   1.000
_cell.angle_alpha   90.00
_cell.angle_beta   90.00
_cell.angle_gamma   90.00
#
_symmetry.space_group_name_H-M   'P 1'
#
loop_
_entity.id
_entity.type
_entity.pdbx_description
1 polymer ?
#
loop_
_entity_poly.entity_id
_entity_poly.type
_entity_poly.pdbx_seq_one_letter_code
_entity_poly.pdbx_strand_id
1 'polypeptide(L)'
;MASKIAPILLRSAVRPVRVASRTQIRSFTASPRVASDVLQVHRDTPVNNASIPFRFTEQNNKLVDEILKRYPPQYKKAAVMPLLDLGQRQHGFCSLSVMNEVARMLEMPPMRVYEVATFYTMYNRDPVGKWHIQVCTTTPCQLGGCGSDVIVKTITEHLGIKAGQTTKDGLFTFVEVECLGACVNAPMVQINDDYYEDLTPESTIALLTALQESASSVETTASSPDIEAGKGALTGEDMKVKSGADVGKGSGSIYNKGGLKIPASGPMSGRKTCENSAGLTNLTSEPWSTEVFRKDL
;
A
#
# COMPACT_ATOMS: atom_id res chain seq x y z
N MET A 1 99.96 -38.08 -2.32
CA MET A 1 98.68 -38.67 -2.74
C MET A 1 97.61 -37.59 -2.74
N ALA A 2 97.33 -37.00 -3.88
CA ALA A 2 96.41 -35.88 -3.95
C ALA A 2 95.05 -36.41 -4.55
N SER A 3 94.00 -36.30 -3.73
CA SER A 3 92.67 -36.69 -4.16
C SER A 3 92.00 -35.46 -4.80
N LYS A 4 91.63 -35.66 -6.09
CA LYS A 4 90.88 -34.61 -6.86
C LYS A 4 89.40 -34.76 -6.59
N ILE A 5 88.77 -33.72 -5.99
CA ILE A 5 87.37 -33.60 -5.81
C ILE A 5 86.85 -32.70 -6.98
N ALA A 6 86.04 -33.23 -7.85
CA ALA A 6 85.39 -32.50 -8.94
C ALA A 6 84.11 -31.76 -8.42
N PRO A 7 83.84 -30.56 -8.84
CA PRO A 7 82.62 -29.85 -8.44
C PRO A 7 81.37 -30.32 -9.25
N ILE A 8 80.32 -30.70 -8.52
CA ILE A 8 79.03 -31.01 -9.07
C ILE A 8 78.30 -29.68 -9.39
N LEU A 9 78.16 -29.39 -10.68
CA LEU A 9 77.34 -28.28 -11.15
C LEU A 9 75.85 -28.68 -11.06
N LEU A 10 75.16 -28.13 -10.05
CA LEU A 10 73.72 -28.15 -9.98
C LEU A 10 73.16 -27.14 -11.04
N ARG A 11 72.69 -27.68 -12.17
CA ARG A 11 71.86 -26.93 -13.09
C ARG A 11 70.45 -26.84 -12.53
N SER A 12 70.10 -25.70 -11.98
CA SER A 12 68.73 -25.35 -11.62
C SER A 12 67.94 -25.13 -12.94
N ALA A 13 67.09 -26.07 -13.30
CA ALA A 13 66.14 -25.93 -14.38
C ALA A 13 64.98 -25.06 -13.93
N VAL A 14 65.09 -23.76 -14.21
CA VAL A 14 63.96 -22.83 -14.06
C VAL A 14 62.96 -23.12 -15.19
N ARG A 15 61.90 -23.86 -14.86
CA ARG A 15 60.74 -24.01 -15.79
C ARG A 15 60.03 -22.68 -15.90
N PRO A 16 59.84 -22.12 -17.10
CA PRO A 16 59.01 -20.92 -17.27
C PRO A 16 57.52 -21.30 -17.00
N VAL A 17 56.98 -20.76 -15.92
CA VAL A 17 55.55 -20.81 -15.66
C VAL A 17 54.86 -19.95 -16.74
N ARG A 18 54.29 -20.58 -17.74
CA ARG A 18 53.38 -19.94 -18.67
C ARG A 18 52.12 -19.56 -17.88
N VAL A 19 52.06 -18.30 -17.39
CA VAL A 19 50.82 -17.70 -16.94
C VAL A 19 49.98 -17.45 -18.19
N ALA A 20 49.11 -18.41 -18.52
CA ALA A 20 48.06 -18.16 -19.49
C ALA A 20 47.09 -17.19 -18.86
N SER A 21 47.25 -15.91 -19.20
CA SER A 21 46.22 -14.90 -18.90
C SER A 21 44.95 -15.27 -19.72
N ARG A 22 44.11 -16.08 -19.10
CA ARG A 22 42.73 -16.26 -19.57
C ARG A 22 42.01 -14.96 -19.31
N THR A 23 42.04 -14.07 -20.27
CA THR A 23 41.09 -12.94 -20.32
C THR A 23 39.72 -13.58 -20.46
N GLN A 24 39.04 -13.80 -19.33
CA GLN A 24 37.62 -14.11 -19.34
C GLN A 24 36.90 -12.87 -19.85
N ILE A 25 36.68 -12.81 -21.13
CA ILE A 25 35.68 -11.91 -21.71
C ILE A 25 34.34 -12.41 -21.19
N ARG A 26 33.84 -11.79 -20.14
CA ARG A 26 32.44 -11.99 -19.72
C ARG A 26 31.58 -11.41 -20.84
N SER A 27 31.05 -12.30 -21.68
CA SER A 27 30.00 -11.92 -22.60
C SER A 27 28.81 -11.41 -21.76
N PHE A 28 28.40 -10.17 -21.96
CA PHE A 28 27.11 -9.69 -21.49
C PHE A 28 26.03 -10.49 -22.24
N THR A 29 25.60 -11.58 -21.66
CA THR A 29 24.35 -12.21 -22.05
C THR A 29 23.26 -11.32 -21.55
N ALA A 30 22.57 -10.60 -22.44
CA ALA A 30 21.32 -9.97 -22.10
C ALA A 30 20.40 -11.08 -21.62
N SER A 31 20.16 -11.13 -20.29
CA SER A 31 19.09 -11.97 -19.76
C SER A 31 17.79 -11.55 -20.45
N PRO A 32 16.89 -12.50 -20.78
CA PRO A 32 15.57 -12.12 -21.23
C PRO A 32 15.03 -11.09 -20.24
N ARG A 33 14.57 -9.95 -20.74
CA ARG A 33 13.99 -8.90 -19.91
C ARG A 33 12.83 -9.52 -19.12
N VAL A 34 13.10 -9.97 -17.93
CA VAL A 34 12.05 -10.13 -16.93
C VAL A 34 11.60 -8.70 -16.69
N ALA A 35 10.40 -8.38 -17.13
CA ALA A 35 9.78 -7.12 -16.77
C ALA A 35 9.68 -7.13 -15.25
N SER A 36 10.66 -6.51 -14.57
CA SER A 36 10.59 -6.36 -13.13
C SER A 36 9.51 -5.32 -12.87
N ASP A 37 8.56 -5.64 -12.00
CA ASP A 37 7.54 -4.70 -11.51
C ASP A 37 8.16 -3.48 -10.81
N VAL A 38 9.45 -3.52 -10.55
CA VAL A 38 10.24 -2.45 -9.93
C VAL A 38 10.49 -1.25 -10.86
N LEU A 39 10.46 -1.45 -12.20
CA LEU A 39 10.59 -0.36 -13.15
C LEU A 39 9.24 0.29 -13.40
N GLN A 40 9.01 1.41 -12.73
CA GLN A 40 7.78 2.21 -12.82
C GLN A 40 7.74 3.02 -14.13
N VAL A 41 7.82 2.32 -15.24
CA VAL A 41 7.72 2.93 -16.58
C VAL A 41 6.26 2.95 -16.99
N HIS A 42 5.72 4.15 -17.20
CA HIS A 42 4.39 4.31 -17.78
C HIS A 42 4.37 3.76 -19.22
N ARG A 43 3.36 2.98 -19.53
CA ARG A 43 3.02 2.55 -20.89
C ARG A 43 1.59 2.96 -21.17
N ASP A 44 1.39 3.65 -22.29
CA ASP A 44 0.07 4.08 -22.71
C ASP A 44 -0.87 2.89 -22.86
N THR A 45 -2.03 2.99 -22.24
CA THR A 45 -3.13 2.05 -22.37
C THR A 45 -4.38 2.79 -22.85
N PRO A 46 -5.41 2.08 -23.36
CA PRO A 46 -6.66 2.72 -23.75
C PRO A 46 -7.32 3.54 -22.63
N VAL A 47 -7.11 3.16 -21.38
CA VAL A 47 -7.73 3.80 -20.20
C VAL A 47 -6.77 4.78 -19.47
N ASN A 48 -5.47 4.75 -19.77
CA ASN A 48 -4.47 5.59 -19.11
C ASN A 48 -3.42 6.07 -20.11
N ASN A 49 -3.64 7.25 -20.66
CA ASN A 49 -2.73 7.93 -21.59
C ASN A 49 -2.92 9.45 -21.48
N ALA A 50 -1.96 10.20 -22.03
CA ALA A 50 -1.96 11.66 -21.94
C ALA A 50 -3.06 12.34 -22.77
N SER A 51 -3.70 11.63 -23.70
CA SER A 51 -4.74 12.20 -24.57
C SER A 51 -6.13 12.23 -23.92
N ILE A 52 -6.33 11.47 -22.84
CA ILE A 52 -7.59 11.46 -22.09
C ILE A 52 -7.63 12.74 -21.24
N PRO A 53 -8.59 13.65 -21.47
CA PRO A 53 -8.69 14.88 -20.68
C PRO A 53 -9.19 14.58 -19.27
N PHE A 54 -8.57 15.24 -18.27
CA PHE A 54 -9.08 15.26 -16.92
C PHE A 54 -9.23 16.70 -16.42
N ARG A 55 -10.31 16.98 -15.71
CA ARG A 55 -10.55 18.21 -14.99
C ARG A 55 -11.27 17.92 -13.69
N PHE A 56 -10.96 18.68 -12.66
CA PHE A 56 -11.73 18.61 -11.42
C PHE A 56 -13.15 19.13 -11.65
N THR A 57 -14.12 18.50 -10.99
CA THR A 57 -15.51 18.96 -10.97
C THR A 57 -15.61 20.30 -10.24
N GLU A 58 -16.71 21.04 -10.42
CA GLU A 58 -16.90 22.31 -9.72
C GLU A 58 -16.88 22.17 -8.20
N GLN A 59 -17.43 21.06 -7.67
CA GLN A 59 -17.37 20.74 -6.26
C GLN A 59 -15.94 20.54 -5.78
N ASN A 60 -15.17 19.74 -6.53
CA ASN A 60 -13.78 19.47 -6.20
C ASN A 60 -12.88 20.70 -6.39
N ASN A 61 -13.18 21.60 -7.32
CA ASN A 61 -12.45 22.86 -7.45
C ASN A 61 -12.57 23.71 -6.17
N LYS A 62 -13.74 23.73 -5.51
CA LYS A 62 -13.89 24.39 -4.21
C LYS A 62 -12.98 23.76 -3.14
N LEU A 63 -12.89 22.43 -3.12
CA LEU A 63 -11.98 21.72 -2.21
C LEU A 63 -10.50 21.98 -2.55
N VAL A 64 -10.18 22.08 -3.84
CA VAL A 64 -8.83 22.48 -4.29
C VAL A 64 -8.47 23.85 -3.73
N ASP A 65 -9.38 24.85 -3.84
CA ASP A 65 -9.16 26.18 -3.32
C ASP A 65 -8.97 26.18 -1.79
N GLU A 66 -9.73 25.36 -1.07
CA GLU A 66 -9.59 25.19 0.40
C GLU A 66 -8.25 24.56 0.76
N ILE A 67 -7.82 23.54 -0.01
CA ILE A 67 -6.52 22.90 0.18
C ILE A 67 -5.39 23.89 -0.05
N LEU A 68 -5.45 24.65 -1.14
CA LEU A 68 -4.42 25.63 -1.48
C LEU A 68 -4.30 26.75 -0.43
N LYS A 69 -5.40 27.18 0.17
CA LYS A 69 -5.40 28.17 1.26
C LYS A 69 -4.67 27.72 2.53
N ARG A 70 -4.43 26.42 2.70
CA ARG A 70 -3.68 25.88 3.86
C ARG A 70 -2.17 26.13 3.75
N TYR A 71 -1.69 26.47 2.54
CA TYR A 71 -0.28 26.67 2.25
C TYR A 71 -0.01 28.13 1.89
N PRO A 72 1.16 28.71 2.27
CA PRO A 72 1.56 30.01 1.80
C PRO A 72 1.62 30.05 0.26
N PRO A 73 1.28 31.18 -0.39
CA PRO A 73 1.22 31.26 -1.87
C PRO A 73 2.48 30.84 -2.58
N GLN A 74 3.67 31.13 -2.01
CA GLN A 74 4.98 30.72 -2.56
C GLN A 74 5.26 29.21 -2.45
N TYR A 75 4.49 28.48 -1.60
CA TYR A 75 4.66 27.04 -1.37
C TYR A 75 3.45 26.23 -1.84
N LYS A 76 2.63 26.74 -2.77
CA LYS A 76 1.46 26.01 -3.27
C LYS A 76 1.77 24.61 -3.81
N LYS A 77 3.02 24.38 -4.27
CA LYS A 77 3.50 23.05 -4.67
C LYS A 77 3.46 22.00 -3.56
N ALA A 78 3.40 22.41 -2.29
CA ALA A 78 3.23 21.48 -1.17
C ALA A 78 1.87 20.78 -1.17
N ALA A 79 0.89 21.30 -1.89
CA ALA A 79 -0.43 20.70 -2.06
C ALA A 79 -0.47 19.53 -3.05
N VAL A 80 0.68 19.09 -3.61
CA VAL A 80 0.71 18.01 -4.62
C VAL A 80 0.06 16.72 -4.12
N MET A 81 0.36 16.31 -2.90
CA MET A 81 -0.19 15.06 -2.34
C MET A 81 -1.70 15.11 -2.14
N PRO A 82 -2.28 16.09 -1.45
CA PRO A 82 -3.73 16.15 -1.28
C PRO A 82 -4.49 16.37 -2.59
N LEU A 83 -3.90 17.03 -3.59
CA LEU A 83 -4.53 17.18 -4.90
C LEU A 83 -4.49 15.89 -5.72
N LEU A 84 -3.42 15.10 -5.62
CA LEU A 84 -3.36 13.77 -6.22
C LEU A 84 -4.39 12.83 -5.59
N ASP A 85 -4.54 12.86 -4.27
CA ASP A 85 -5.57 12.09 -3.56
C ASP A 85 -6.98 12.49 -3.99
N LEU A 86 -7.27 13.78 -4.06
CA LEU A 86 -8.56 14.29 -4.53
C LEU A 86 -8.83 13.88 -5.99
N GLY A 87 -7.82 13.95 -6.85
CA GLY A 87 -7.91 13.50 -8.25
C GLY A 87 -8.16 12.00 -8.37
N GLN A 88 -7.47 11.19 -7.56
CA GLN A 88 -7.68 9.74 -7.48
C GLN A 88 -9.10 9.39 -7.03
N ARG A 89 -9.62 10.10 -6.02
CA ARG A 89 -10.99 9.91 -5.53
C ARG A 89 -12.04 10.26 -6.58
N GLN A 90 -11.80 11.29 -7.39
CA GLN A 90 -12.71 11.67 -8.47
C GLN A 90 -12.66 10.72 -9.67
N HIS A 91 -11.47 10.27 -10.05
CA HIS A 91 -11.24 9.49 -11.29
C HIS A 91 -11.26 7.97 -11.05
N GLY A 92 -11.12 7.54 -9.80
CA GLY A 92 -11.01 6.13 -9.41
C GLY A 92 -9.56 5.63 -9.31
N PHE A 93 -8.62 6.27 -10.01
CA PHE A 93 -7.19 6.00 -9.92
C PHE A 93 -6.38 7.24 -10.33
N CYS A 94 -5.10 7.27 -9.98
CA CYS A 94 -4.20 8.37 -10.28
C CYS A 94 -3.63 8.22 -11.70
N SER A 95 -4.45 8.57 -12.71
CA SER A 95 -4.07 8.49 -14.13
C SER A 95 -3.02 9.53 -14.50
N LEU A 96 -2.36 9.33 -15.66
CA LEU A 96 -1.42 10.31 -16.21
C LEU A 96 -2.07 11.68 -16.38
N SER A 97 -3.33 11.72 -16.79
CA SER A 97 -4.09 12.97 -16.97
C SER A 97 -4.38 13.69 -15.65
N VAL A 98 -4.67 12.94 -14.57
CA VAL A 98 -4.80 13.50 -13.21
C VAL A 98 -3.48 14.14 -12.78
N MET A 99 -2.37 13.43 -12.95
CA MET A 99 -1.04 13.95 -12.59
C MET A 99 -0.69 15.21 -13.38
N ASN A 100 -0.98 15.23 -14.67
CA ASN A 100 -0.75 16.39 -15.54
C ASN A 100 -1.59 17.61 -15.14
N GLU A 101 -2.86 17.39 -14.78
CA GLU A 101 -3.72 18.48 -14.33
C GLU A 101 -3.25 19.05 -12.99
N VAL A 102 -2.86 18.21 -12.05
CA VAL A 102 -2.27 18.65 -10.77
C VAL A 102 -0.97 19.45 -11.02
N ALA A 103 -0.11 18.98 -11.92
CA ALA A 103 1.10 19.70 -12.30
C ALA A 103 0.78 21.11 -12.86
N ARG A 104 -0.22 21.19 -13.73
CA ARG A 104 -0.67 22.47 -14.32
C ARG A 104 -1.20 23.43 -13.25
N MET A 105 -2.02 22.94 -12.32
CA MET A 105 -2.62 23.76 -11.26
C MET A 105 -1.57 24.30 -10.28
N LEU A 106 -0.57 23.48 -9.96
CA LEU A 106 0.49 23.84 -9.03
C LEU A 106 1.69 24.53 -9.72
N GLU A 107 1.63 24.73 -11.05
CA GLU A 107 2.73 25.30 -11.84
C GLU A 107 4.04 24.54 -11.63
N MET A 108 3.95 23.22 -11.62
CA MET A 108 5.08 22.30 -11.45
C MET A 108 5.41 21.59 -12.75
N PRO A 109 6.69 21.23 -12.98
CA PRO A 109 7.02 20.29 -14.04
C PRO A 109 6.30 18.95 -13.81
N PRO A 110 5.63 18.36 -14.83
CA PRO A 110 4.89 17.09 -14.67
C PRO A 110 5.74 15.98 -14.06
N MET A 111 7.02 15.91 -14.39
CA MET A 111 7.95 14.91 -13.84
C MET A 111 7.99 14.93 -12.29
N ARG A 112 7.93 16.11 -11.68
CA ARG A 112 7.92 16.22 -10.21
C ARG A 112 6.66 15.66 -9.57
N VAL A 113 5.53 15.73 -10.27
CA VAL A 113 4.28 15.11 -9.83
C VAL A 113 4.35 13.60 -10.03
N TYR A 114 4.94 13.13 -11.14
CA TYR A 114 5.14 11.70 -11.38
C TYR A 114 6.04 11.06 -10.31
N GLU A 115 7.09 11.74 -9.89
CA GLU A 115 7.98 11.29 -8.80
C GLU A 115 7.17 11.06 -7.51
N VAL A 116 6.27 11.97 -7.14
CA VAL A 116 5.43 11.82 -5.96
C VAL A 116 4.44 10.66 -6.12
N ALA A 117 3.76 10.58 -7.27
CA ALA A 117 2.78 9.54 -7.53
C ALA A 117 3.39 8.13 -7.60
N THR A 118 4.67 8.02 -7.96
CA THR A 118 5.38 6.74 -8.01
C THR A 118 6.06 6.38 -6.69
N PHE A 119 6.41 7.36 -5.88
CA PHE A 119 7.04 7.13 -4.59
C PHE A 119 6.05 6.65 -3.52
N TYR A 120 4.88 7.27 -3.44
CA TYR A 120 3.89 6.94 -2.42
C TYR A 120 2.92 5.86 -2.92
N THR A 121 2.88 4.73 -2.23
CA THR A 121 2.08 3.54 -2.59
C THR A 121 0.58 3.74 -2.49
N MET A 122 0.11 4.79 -1.82
CA MET A 122 -1.31 5.15 -1.76
C MET A 122 -1.90 5.58 -3.10
N TYR A 123 -1.06 5.96 -4.08
CA TYR A 123 -1.54 6.35 -5.41
C TYR A 123 -1.60 5.14 -6.34
N ASN A 124 -2.82 4.73 -6.68
CA ASN A 124 -3.09 3.66 -7.64
C ASN A 124 -2.92 4.22 -9.05
N ARG A 125 -1.89 3.79 -9.77
CA ARG A 125 -1.60 4.26 -11.14
C ARG A 125 -2.34 3.46 -12.22
N ASP A 126 -2.90 2.34 -11.85
CA ASP A 126 -3.75 1.49 -12.66
C ASP A 126 -5.17 1.46 -12.09
N PRO A 127 -6.19 1.21 -12.91
CA PRO A 127 -7.56 1.08 -12.43
C PRO A 127 -7.68 -0.01 -11.36
N VAL A 128 -8.36 0.32 -10.28
CA VAL A 128 -8.69 -0.60 -9.19
C VAL A 128 -10.19 -0.82 -9.11
N GLY A 129 -10.61 -1.94 -8.54
CA GLY A 129 -12.01 -2.24 -8.30
C GLY A 129 -12.66 -1.27 -7.29
N LYS A 130 -13.97 -1.33 -7.18
CA LYS A 130 -14.75 -0.53 -6.21
C LYS A 130 -14.21 -0.70 -4.77
N TRP A 131 -13.82 -1.91 -4.42
CA TRP A 131 -13.21 -2.28 -3.15
C TRP A 131 -11.75 -2.69 -3.36
N HIS A 132 -10.84 -1.82 -2.98
CA HIS A 132 -9.40 -2.09 -3.03
C HIS A 132 -8.95 -2.71 -1.72
N ILE A 133 -8.72 -4.03 -1.74
CA ILE A 133 -8.36 -4.85 -0.59
C ILE A 133 -6.83 -4.89 -0.50
N GLN A 134 -6.28 -4.38 0.59
CA GLN A 134 -4.84 -4.34 0.86
C GLN A 134 -4.58 -5.16 2.13
N VAL A 135 -3.91 -6.30 1.98
CA VAL A 135 -3.57 -7.19 3.09
C VAL A 135 -2.15 -6.94 3.53
N CYS A 136 -1.96 -6.60 4.80
CA CYS A 136 -0.63 -6.49 5.38
C CYS A 136 -0.02 -7.87 5.59
N THR A 137 1.12 -8.14 4.93
CA THR A 137 1.84 -9.44 5.00
C THR A 137 3.19 -9.34 5.70
N THR A 138 3.42 -8.26 6.48
CA THR A 138 4.64 -8.10 7.27
C THR A 138 4.65 -8.97 8.52
N THR A 139 5.81 -9.18 9.10
CA THR A 139 6.06 -10.13 10.19
C THR A 139 5.03 -10.09 11.34
N PRO A 140 4.64 -8.92 11.90
CA PRO A 140 3.63 -8.93 12.97
C PRO A 140 2.27 -9.48 12.53
N CYS A 141 1.85 -9.21 11.29
CA CYS A 141 0.60 -9.75 10.74
C CYS A 141 0.71 -11.23 10.37
N GLN A 142 1.89 -11.70 9.98
CA GLN A 142 2.12 -13.13 9.74
C GLN A 142 2.09 -13.95 11.03
N LEU A 143 2.57 -13.39 12.14
CA LEU A 143 2.68 -14.07 13.42
C LEU A 143 1.48 -13.83 14.35
N GLY A 144 0.72 -12.76 14.13
CA GLY A 144 -0.42 -12.37 14.97
C GLY A 144 -1.70 -13.13 14.62
N GLY A 145 -2.48 -13.47 15.62
CA GLY A 145 -3.78 -14.14 15.45
C GLY A 145 -3.68 -15.44 14.65
N CYS A 146 -4.44 -15.53 13.57
CA CYS A 146 -4.39 -16.69 12.64
C CYS A 146 -3.29 -16.56 11.58
N GLY A 147 -2.63 -15.41 11.51
CA GLY A 147 -1.62 -15.09 10.50
C GLY A 147 -2.20 -14.51 9.19
N SER A 148 -1.46 -13.58 8.60
CA SER A 148 -1.86 -12.96 7.33
C SER A 148 -1.90 -13.95 6.16
N ASP A 149 -1.05 -14.98 6.16
CA ASP A 149 -1.04 -16.00 5.11
C ASP A 149 -2.38 -16.75 5.02
N VAL A 150 -3.00 -17.01 6.18
CA VAL A 150 -4.33 -17.62 6.27
C VAL A 150 -5.40 -16.68 5.70
N ILE A 151 -5.29 -15.37 5.99
CA ILE A 151 -6.21 -14.35 5.46
C ILE A 151 -6.05 -14.22 3.93
N VAL A 152 -4.82 -14.14 3.42
CA VAL A 152 -4.52 -14.13 1.96
C VAL A 152 -5.12 -15.35 1.26
N LYS A 153 -4.93 -16.53 1.83
CA LYS A 153 -5.51 -17.76 1.31
C LYS A 153 -7.04 -17.70 1.29
N THR A 154 -7.66 -17.26 2.38
CA THR A 154 -9.11 -17.11 2.50
C THR A 154 -9.68 -16.17 1.44
N ILE A 155 -9.06 -15.01 1.24
CA ILE A 155 -9.46 -14.03 0.22
C ILE A 155 -9.30 -14.63 -1.18
N THR A 156 -8.17 -15.28 -1.45
CA THR A 156 -7.89 -15.89 -2.75
C THR A 156 -8.91 -16.98 -3.09
N GLU A 157 -9.24 -17.84 -2.13
CA GLU A 157 -10.23 -18.91 -2.31
C GLU A 157 -11.65 -18.37 -2.47
N HIS A 158 -12.02 -17.36 -1.68
CA HIS A 158 -13.38 -16.79 -1.70
C HIS A 158 -13.65 -15.96 -2.97
N LEU A 159 -12.70 -15.12 -3.40
CA LEU A 159 -12.85 -14.27 -4.59
C LEU A 159 -12.39 -14.93 -5.89
N GLY A 160 -11.64 -16.01 -5.83
CA GLY A 160 -11.08 -16.70 -6.99
C GLY A 160 -10.02 -15.89 -7.75
N ILE A 161 -9.34 -14.95 -7.08
CA ILE A 161 -8.30 -14.09 -7.65
C ILE A 161 -7.01 -14.19 -6.83
N LYS A 162 -5.88 -13.90 -7.47
CA LYS A 162 -4.58 -13.82 -6.82
C LYS A 162 -4.23 -12.36 -6.49
N ALA A 163 -3.25 -12.17 -5.62
CA ALA A 163 -2.70 -10.84 -5.36
C ALA A 163 -2.30 -10.13 -6.67
N GLY A 164 -2.61 -8.84 -6.75
CA GLY A 164 -2.42 -8.02 -7.94
C GLY A 164 -3.52 -8.14 -9.00
N GLN A 165 -4.58 -8.90 -8.74
CA GLN A 165 -5.68 -9.08 -9.70
C GLN A 165 -6.97 -8.41 -9.25
N THR A 166 -7.82 -8.10 -10.24
CA THR A 166 -9.17 -7.58 -10.04
C THR A 166 -10.18 -8.65 -10.46
N THR A 167 -11.28 -8.75 -9.73
CA THR A 167 -12.40 -9.63 -10.08
C THR A 167 -13.01 -9.25 -11.43
N LYS A 168 -13.59 -10.21 -12.13
CA LYS A 168 -14.14 -9.98 -13.50
C LYS A 168 -15.28 -8.95 -13.53
N ASP A 169 -15.99 -8.80 -12.43
CA ASP A 169 -17.04 -7.81 -12.23
C ASP A 169 -16.51 -6.41 -11.90
N GLY A 170 -15.17 -6.25 -11.75
CA GLY A 170 -14.54 -4.99 -11.36
C GLY A 170 -14.83 -4.57 -9.92
N LEU A 171 -15.38 -5.45 -9.09
CA LEU A 171 -15.79 -5.11 -7.74
C LEU A 171 -14.61 -5.08 -6.76
N PHE A 172 -13.77 -6.10 -6.78
CA PHE A 172 -12.63 -6.23 -5.87
C PHE A 172 -11.30 -6.21 -6.61
N THR A 173 -10.35 -5.45 -6.09
CA THR A 173 -8.93 -5.59 -6.41
C THR A 173 -8.21 -6.01 -5.13
N PHE A 174 -7.44 -7.08 -5.20
CA PHE A 174 -6.69 -7.62 -4.07
C PHE A 174 -5.20 -7.44 -4.26
N VAL A 175 -4.52 -6.87 -3.26
CA VAL A 175 -3.06 -6.71 -3.23
C VAL A 175 -2.49 -7.03 -1.86
N GLU A 176 -1.27 -7.53 -1.84
CA GLU A 176 -0.46 -7.62 -0.63
C GLU A 176 0.36 -6.35 -0.48
N VAL A 177 0.43 -5.84 0.74
CA VAL A 177 1.12 -4.58 1.05
C VAL A 177 2.03 -4.72 2.26
N GLU A 178 2.92 -3.75 2.41
CA GLU A 178 3.76 -3.58 3.58
C GLU A 178 2.96 -3.14 4.80
N CYS A 179 3.63 -2.93 5.95
CA CYS A 179 2.99 -2.60 7.20
C CYS A 179 2.12 -1.34 7.12
N LEU A 180 0.84 -1.47 7.49
CA LEU A 180 -0.14 -0.39 7.54
C LEU A 180 -0.26 0.26 8.93
N GLY A 181 0.52 -0.19 9.92
CA GLY A 181 0.61 0.42 11.23
C GLY A 181 -0.36 -0.08 12.30
N ALA A 182 -1.24 -1.05 11.99
CA ALA A 182 -2.20 -1.62 12.95
C ALA A 182 -1.73 -2.96 13.54
N CYS A 183 -0.43 -3.10 13.80
CA CYS A 183 0.20 -4.36 14.23
C CYS A 183 -0.35 -4.90 15.55
N VAL A 184 -0.87 -4.04 16.42
CA VAL A 184 -1.40 -4.41 17.74
C VAL A 184 -2.61 -5.33 17.65
N ASN A 185 -3.38 -5.22 16.58
CA ASN A 185 -4.57 -6.01 16.30
C ASN A 185 -4.40 -6.83 15.01
N ALA A 186 -3.22 -7.40 14.82
CA ALA A 186 -2.91 -8.26 13.69
C ALA A 186 -3.70 -9.61 13.77
N PRO A 187 -4.07 -10.21 12.62
CA PRO A 187 -3.87 -9.73 11.25
C PRO A 187 -4.92 -8.68 10.84
N MET A 188 -4.54 -7.83 9.86
CA MET A 188 -5.40 -6.74 9.44
C MET A 188 -5.43 -6.59 7.92
N VAL A 189 -6.51 -5.98 7.44
CA VAL A 189 -6.75 -5.63 6.05
C VAL A 189 -7.25 -4.20 5.97
N GLN A 190 -6.75 -3.44 5.01
CA GLN A 190 -7.33 -2.15 4.63
C GLN A 190 -8.21 -2.33 3.39
N ILE A 191 -9.45 -1.85 3.45
CA ILE A 191 -10.36 -1.81 2.30
C ILE A 191 -10.67 -0.35 2.01
N ASN A 192 -10.16 0.17 0.90
CA ASN A 192 -10.15 1.59 0.59
C ASN A 192 -9.48 2.40 1.71
N ASP A 193 -10.25 3.17 2.49
CA ASP A 193 -9.76 4.00 3.60
C ASP A 193 -9.97 3.36 4.97
N ASP A 194 -10.72 2.25 5.05
CA ASP A 194 -11.15 1.64 6.30
C ASP A 194 -10.25 0.46 6.69
N TYR A 195 -9.87 0.40 7.97
CA TYR A 195 -9.09 -0.69 8.55
C TYR A 195 -10.01 -1.71 9.21
N TYR A 196 -9.76 -2.98 8.93
CA TYR A 196 -10.41 -4.13 9.55
C TYR A 196 -9.33 -4.97 10.21
N GLU A 197 -9.42 -5.11 11.51
CA GLU A 197 -8.37 -5.65 12.37
C GLU A 197 -8.86 -6.85 13.16
N ASP A 198 -7.94 -7.63 13.77
CA ASP A 198 -8.28 -8.88 14.49
C ASP A 198 -9.08 -9.87 13.62
N LEU A 199 -8.67 -10.01 12.37
CA LEU A 199 -9.41 -10.83 11.41
C LEU A 199 -9.20 -12.31 11.63
N THR A 200 -10.29 -13.07 11.42
CA THR A 200 -10.28 -14.52 11.27
C THR A 200 -10.77 -14.90 9.88
N PRO A 201 -10.55 -16.14 9.41
CA PRO A 201 -11.11 -16.57 8.13
C PRO A 201 -12.61 -16.34 8.02
N GLU A 202 -13.36 -16.64 9.07
CA GLU A 202 -14.82 -16.49 9.11
C GLU A 202 -15.24 -15.03 9.03
N SER A 203 -14.59 -14.14 9.82
CA SER A 203 -14.88 -12.71 9.79
C SER A 203 -14.50 -12.07 8.46
N THR A 204 -13.43 -12.55 7.82
CA THR A 204 -13.01 -12.10 6.50
C THR A 204 -14.03 -12.47 5.42
N ILE A 205 -14.53 -13.71 5.41
CA ILE A 205 -15.58 -14.14 4.48
C ILE A 205 -16.85 -13.33 4.70
N ALA A 206 -17.28 -13.16 5.96
CA ALA A 206 -18.46 -12.39 6.30
C ALA A 206 -18.35 -10.93 5.83
N LEU A 207 -17.16 -10.31 5.99
CA LEU A 207 -16.87 -8.96 5.54
C LEU A 207 -16.97 -8.85 4.00
N LEU A 208 -16.33 -9.77 3.28
CA LEU A 208 -16.36 -9.76 1.80
C LEU A 208 -17.77 -10.00 1.27
N THR A 209 -18.52 -10.90 1.86
CA THR A 209 -19.92 -11.17 1.50
C THR A 209 -20.80 -9.94 1.72
N ALA A 210 -20.65 -9.25 2.86
CA ALA A 210 -21.40 -8.03 3.13
C ALA A 210 -21.06 -6.90 2.14
N LEU A 211 -19.81 -6.81 1.69
CA LEU A 211 -19.40 -5.86 0.66
C LEU A 211 -19.99 -6.20 -0.73
N GLN A 212 -20.08 -7.49 -1.07
CA GLN A 212 -20.74 -7.95 -2.30
C GLN A 212 -22.23 -7.64 -2.28
N GLU A 213 -22.92 -7.95 -1.18
CA GLU A 213 -24.34 -7.67 -1.01
C GLU A 213 -24.64 -6.17 -1.05
N SER A 214 -23.80 -5.34 -0.45
CA SER A 214 -23.95 -3.89 -0.47
C SER A 214 -23.75 -3.31 -1.87
N ALA A 215 -22.88 -3.90 -2.69
CA ALA A 215 -22.70 -3.49 -4.06
C ALA A 215 -23.91 -3.81 -4.92
N SER A 216 -24.49 -5.01 -4.79
CA SER A 216 -25.67 -5.45 -5.52
C SER A 216 -26.94 -4.67 -5.14
N SER A 217 -27.05 -4.22 -3.89
CA SER A 217 -28.21 -3.43 -3.42
C SER A 217 -28.24 -2.00 -4.01
N VAL A 218 -27.08 -1.45 -4.38
CA VAL A 218 -26.99 -0.12 -5.02
C VAL A 218 -27.33 -0.17 -6.49
N GLU A 219 -27.01 -1.25 -7.18
CA GLU A 219 -27.37 -1.42 -8.59
C GLU A 219 -28.87 -1.51 -8.80
N THR A 220 -29.63 -2.04 -7.84
CA THR A 220 -31.11 -2.12 -7.90
C THR A 220 -31.80 -0.77 -7.72
N THR A 221 -31.14 0.23 -7.14
CA THR A 221 -31.69 1.59 -6.97
C THR A 221 -31.24 2.58 -8.05
N ALA A 222 -30.21 2.24 -8.82
CA ALA A 222 -29.63 3.07 -9.88
C ALA A 222 -30.03 2.58 -11.27
N SER A 223 -31.35 2.53 -11.55
CA SER A 223 -31.81 2.45 -12.94
C SER A 223 -31.76 3.85 -13.58
N SER A 224 -30.58 4.37 -13.81
CA SER A 224 -30.32 5.54 -14.66
C SER A 224 -29.15 5.25 -15.59
N PRO A 225 -29.29 5.51 -16.91
CA PRO A 225 -28.36 5.02 -17.93
C PRO A 225 -27.06 5.82 -18.09
N ASP A 226 -26.58 6.52 -17.07
CA ASP A 226 -25.43 7.42 -17.15
C ASP A 226 -24.28 7.00 -16.19
N ILE A 227 -23.95 5.72 -16.16
CA ILE A 227 -22.69 5.30 -15.53
C ILE A 227 -21.60 5.28 -16.60
N GLU A 228 -21.12 6.49 -16.96
CA GLU A 228 -19.81 6.63 -17.57
C GLU A 228 -18.76 6.10 -16.59
N ALA A 229 -17.84 5.30 -17.11
CA ALA A 229 -16.69 4.77 -16.37
C ALA A 229 -16.02 5.88 -15.53
N GLY A 230 -16.02 5.75 -14.21
CA GLY A 230 -15.39 6.72 -13.31
C GLY A 230 -16.27 7.30 -12.18
N LYS A 231 -17.55 6.97 -12.11
CA LYS A 231 -18.44 7.51 -11.05
C LYS A 231 -18.61 6.57 -9.85
N GLY A 232 -17.51 6.07 -9.31
CA GLY A 232 -17.47 5.44 -7.98
C GLY A 232 -16.88 6.34 -6.90
N ALA A 233 -16.61 7.61 -7.22
CA ALA A 233 -16.02 8.56 -6.31
C ALA A 233 -17.02 9.00 -5.25
N LEU A 234 -16.64 8.89 -3.99
CA LEU A 234 -17.31 9.49 -2.84
C LEU A 234 -17.55 10.98 -3.11
N THR A 235 -18.80 11.41 -3.05
CA THR A 235 -19.14 12.83 -3.19
C THR A 235 -18.69 13.59 -1.95
N GLY A 236 -18.40 14.89 -2.06
CA GLY A 236 -17.85 15.70 -0.96
C GLY A 236 -18.70 15.75 0.32
N GLU A 237 -19.93 15.22 0.31
CA GLU A 237 -20.77 15.07 1.50
C GLU A 237 -20.34 13.88 2.38
N ASP A 238 -19.74 12.85 1.76
CA ASP A 238 -19.19 11.69 2.48
C ASP A 238 -17.88 12.03 3.22
N MET A 239 -17.25 13.16 2.90
CA MET A 239 -16.03 13.65 3.55
C MET A 239 -16.28 14.54 4.78
N LYS A 240 -17.51 14.72 5.21
CA LYS A 240 -17.78 15.30 6.55
C LYS A 240 -17.35 14.29 7.59
N VAL A 241 -16.09 14.37 8.00
CA VAL A 241 -15.59 13.72 9.21
C VAL A 241 -16.47 14.22 10.36
N LYS A 242 -17.43 13.42 10.75
CA LYS A 242 -18.13 13.63 12.03
C LYS A 242 -17.05 13.51 13.10
N SER A 243 -16.82 14.61 13.79
CA SER A 243 -15.90 14.70 14.90
C SER A 243 -16.11 13.53 15.85
N GLY A 244 -15.03 12.90 16.28
CA GLY A 244 -14.81 11.74 17.14
C GLY A 244 -15.75 11.34 18.27
N ALA A 245 -17.03 11.74 18.27
CA ALA A 245 -18.00 11.40 19.31
C ALA A 245 -18.78 10.09 19.04
N ASP A 246 -18.73 9.54 17.82
CA ASP A 246 -19.45 8.29 17.46
C ASP A 246 -18.53 7.07 17.28
N VAL A 247 -17.25 7.18 17.60
CA VAL A 247 -16.30 6.05 17.61
C VAL A 247 -16.46 5.28 18.92
N GLY A 248 -17.53 4.54 19.07
CA GLY A 248 -17.73 3.93 20.39
C GLY A 248 -18.75 2.79 20.51
N LYS A 249 -19.29 2.29 19.42
CA LYS A 249 -20.17 1.10 19.51
C LYS A 249 -19.50 -0.06 18.80
N GLY A 250 -18.93 -0.91 19.62
CA GLY A 250 -18.13 -2.04 19.22
C GLY A 250 -18.85 -3.11 18.42
N SER A 251 -18.01 -3.98 17.89
CA SER A 251 -18.26 -5.35 17.46
C SER A 251 -19.67 -5.63 16.94
N GLY A 252 -19.82 -5.63 15.62
CA GLY A 252 -21.05 -6.02 14.95
C GLY A 252 -22.01 -4.89 14.57
N SER A 253 -21.67 -3.63 14.79
CA SER A 253 -22.49 -2.53 14.29
C SER A 253 -22.31 -2.38 12.78
N ILE A 254 -23.41 -2.47 12.05
CA ILE A 254 -23.44 -2.24 10.61
C ILE A 254 -23.30 -0.72 10.42
N TYR A 255 -22.23 -0.33 9.73
CA TYR A 255 -21.98 1.05 9.37
C TYR A 255 -22.75 1.40 8.09
N ASN A 256 -23.54 2.47 8.12
CA ASN A 256 -24.31 2.91 6.97
C ASN A 256 -23.58 4.07 6.28
N LYS A 257 -22.78 3.79 5.25
CA LYS A 257 -22.04 4.77 4.46
C LYS A 257 -22.76 4.95 3.13
N GLY A 258 -23.39 6.10 2.91
CA GLY A 258 -24.09 6.38 1.65
C GLY A 258 -25.23 5.41 1.31
N GLY A 259 -25.93 4.84 2.32
CA GLY A 259 -26.99 3.84 2.12
C GLY A 259 -26.51 2.39 2.03
N LEU A 260 -25.19 2.17 2.03
CA LEU A 260 -24.58 0.83 2.03
C LEU A 260 -24.46 0.29 3.47
N LYS A 261 -24.95 -0.93 3.69
CA LYS A 261 -24.73 -1.65 4.95
C LYS A 261 -23.38 -2.34 4.89
N ILE A 262 -22.36 -1.72 5.48
CA ILE A 262 -20.99 -2.26 5.54
C ILE A 262 -20.66 -2.53 7.00
N PRO A 263 -19.95 -3.62 7.34
CA PRO A 263 -19.45 -3.84 8.69
C PRO A 263 -18.62 -2.63 9.17
N ALA A 264 -18.73 -2.30 10.46
CA ALA A 264 -17.96 -1.21 11.03
C ALA A 264 -16.45 -1.51 10.93
N SER A 265 -15.68 -0.51 10.53
CA SER A 265 -14.23 -0.60 10.53
C SER A 265 -13.67 -0.65 11.97
N GLY A 266 -12.48 -1.22 12.11
CA GLY A 266 -11.77 -1.37 13.39
C GLY A 266 -11.59 -2.82 13.81
N PRO A 267 -11.21 -3.05 15.08
CA PRO A 267 -10.97 -4.38 15.59
C PRO A 267 -12.26 -5.20 15.67
N MET A 268 -12.27 -6.40 15.07
CA MET A 268 -13.42 -7.33 15.12
C MET A 268 -13.64 -7.88 16.53
N SER A 269 -12.59 -7.90 17.36
CA SER A 269 -12.69 -8.23 18.81
C SER A 269 -13.39 -7.16 19.63
N GLY A 270 -13.69 -5.99 19.06
CA GLY A 270 -14.26 -4.85 19.78
C GLY A 270 -13.29 -4.15 20.74
N ARG A 271 -12.00 -4.39 20.62
CA ARG A 271 -10.96 -3.74 21.42
C ARG A 271 -10.97 -2.22 21.16
N LYS A 272 -11.04 -1.44 22.23
CA LYS A 272 -11.10 0.05 22.15
C LYS A 272 -9.79 0.73 22.53
N THR A 273 -8.88 0.03 23.17
CA THR A 273 -7.62 0.57 23.69
C THR A 273 -6.52 -0.46 23.61
N CYS A 274 -5.28 0.00 23.49
CA CYS A 274 -4.08 -0.84 23.57
C CYS A 274 -3.67 -1.11 25.03
N GLU A 275 -4.36 -0.57 26.02
CA GLU A 275 -4.09 -0.82 27.41
C GLU A 275 -4.47 -2.24 27.82
N ASN A 276 -3.77 -2.77 28.81
CA ASN A 276 -4.05 -4.07 29.38
C ASN A 276 -5.47 -4.07 29.97
N SER A 277 -6.20 -5.18 29.81
CA SER A 277 -7.52 -5.39 30.43
C SER A 277 -7.53 -5.27 31.95
N ALA A 278 -6.40 -5.49 32.60
CA ALA A 278 -6.19 -5.26 34.03
C ALA A 278 -6.06 -3.78 34.44
N GLY A 279 -6.16 -2.85 33.47
CA GLY A 279 -5.97 -1.42 33.65
C GLY A 279 -4.50 -0.98 33.55
N LEU A 280 -4.21 0.24 34.00
CA LEU A 280 -2.87 0.79 34.01
C LEU A 280 -2.00 0.03 35.01
N THR A 281 -1.12 -0.83 34.52
CA THR A 281 -0.20 -1.62 35.34
C THR A 281 1.19 -1.00 35.46
N ASN A 282 1.53 -0.09 34.55
CA ASN A 282 2.80 0.62 34.53
C ASN A 282 2.68 1.95 35.28
N LEU A 283 3.72 2.31 36.01
CA LEU A 283 3.79 3.55 36.80
C LEU A 283 2.76 3.67 37.93
N THR A 284 1.96 2.64 38.19
CA THR A 284 1.00 2.60 39.33
C THR A 284 1.59 1.89 40.54
N SER A 285 2.69 1.17 40.40
CA SER A 285 3.45 0.57 41.50
C SER A 285 4.36 1.63 42.13
N GLU A 286 4.67 1.42 43.41
CA GLU A 286 5.70 2.22 44.07
C GLU A 286 7.03 2.19 43.28
N PRO A 287 7.77 3.32 43.27
CA PRO A 287 9.07 3.35 42.60
C PRO A 287 9.97 2.22 43.12
N TRP A 288 10.69 1.60 42.20
CA TRP A 288 11.65 0.56 42.57
C TRP A 288 12.61 1.10 43.63
N SER A 289 12.85 0.30 44.68
CA SER A 289 13.83 0.64 45.69
C SER A 289 15.24 0.71 45.05
N THR A 290 16.13 1.47 45.67
CA THR A 290 17.53 1.62 45.24
C THR A 290 18.29 0.28 45.15
N GLU A 291 17.74 -0.78 45.67
CA GLU A 291 18.31 -2.15 45.61
C GLU A 291 18.32 -2.74 44.20
N VAL A 292 17.51 -2.22 43.28
CA VAL A 292 17.42 -2.65 41.88
C VAL A 292 18.55 -2.06 41.04
N PHE A 293 19.22 -1.00 41.52
CA PHE A 293 20.32 -0.39 40.81
C PHE A 293 21.62 -1.21 40.96
N ARG A 294 22.38 -1.26 39.91
CA ARG A 294 23.70 -1.89 39.92
C ARG A 294 24.57 -1.28 41.02
N LYS A 295 25.14 -2.15 41.85
CA LYS A 295 26.04 -1.75 42.96
C LYS A 295 27.54 -1.78 42.58
N ASP A 296 27.82 -2.17 41.33
CA ASP A 296 29.16 -2.37 40.77
C ASP A 296 29.63 -1.24 39.84
N LEU A 297 28.88 -0.13 39.79
CA LEU A 297 29.25 1.09 39.07
C LEU A 297 29.74 2.19 40.00
#